data_c3ee6a778883e170c8564fe9428a5687
#
_entry.id   c3ee6a778883e170c8564fe9428a5687
#
_cell.length_a   1.000
_cell.length_b   1.000
_cell.length_c   1.000
_cell.angle_alpha   90.00
_cell.angle_beta   90.00
_cell.angle_gamma   90.00
#
_symmetry.space_group_name_H-M   'P 1'
#
loop_
_entity.id
_entity.type
_entity.pdbx_description
1 polymer ?
#
loop_
_entity_poly.entity_id
_entity_poly.type
_entity_poly.pdbx_seq_one_letter_code
_entity_poly.pdbx_strand_id
1 'polypeptide(L)'
;IQRMLSKASEIYSNHLVVERFESVSGLAAIIKSFAVFDYLKAILGSKPNNYAITADVLCAANYGAPQKRMRFVVMGIKRSLSNSIKLPQGSFTEENYRTVRDAIADLEDVAPVKNISDDVGTPLGECAEISELGKALRDTSVLKNHIITDTRDTAMERFKALKQGQNF
;
A
#
# COMPACT_ATOMS: atom_id res chain seq x y z
N ILE A 1 -5.78 16.48 -36.71
CA ILE A 1 -6.23 16.12 -35.38
C ILE A 1 -5.50 14.85 -34.92
N GLN A 2 -5.64 13.71 -35.60
CA GLN A 2 -4.97 12.45 -35.22
C GLN A 2 -3.46 12.60 -35.02
N ARG A 3 -2.78 13.33 -35.92
CA ARG A 3 -1.33 13.56 -35.86
C ARG A 3 -0.92 14.40 -34.65
N MET A 4 -1.78 15.34 -34.23
CA MET A 4 -1.56 16.16 -33.04
C MET A 4 -1.78 15.35 -31.75
N LEU A 5 -2.82 14.52 -31.73
CA LEU A 5 -3.11 13.63 -30.60
C LEU A 5 -2.04 12.57 -30.43
N SER A 6 -1.52 11.99 -31.54
CA SER A 6 -0.40 11.04 -31.51
C SER A 6 0.86 11.68 -30.90
N LYS A 7 1.20 12.90 -31.34
CA LYS A 7 2.37 13.62 -30.84
C LYS A 7 2.23 14.04 -29.39
N ALA A 8 1.03 14.44 -28.96
CA ALA A 8 0.75 14.73 -27.55
C ALA A 8 0.81 13.46 -26.69
N SER A 9 0.35 12.32 -27.21
CA SER A 9 0.43 11.03 -26.54
C SER A 9 1.89 10.56 -26.35
N GLU A 10 2.77 10.84 -27.33
CA GLU A 10 4.21 10.56 -27.21
C GLU A 10 4.88 11.38 -26.10
N ILE A 11 4.49 12.67 -25.97
CA ILE A 11 5.08 13.58 -24.97
C ILE A 11 4.56 13.29 -23.55
N TYR A 12 3.29 13.01 -23.42
CA TYR A 12 2.62 12.88 -22.11
C TYR A 12 2.27 11.45 -21.72
N SER A 13 2.64 10.50 -22.52
CA SER A 13 2.58 9.04 -22.36
C SER A 13 1.33 8.40 -21.80
N ASN A 14 0.21 9.10 -21.54
CA ASN A 14 -1.09 8.48 -21.23
C ASN A 14 -2.17 9.49 -20.85
N HIS A 15 -3.43 9.11 -21.05
CA HIS A 15 -4.62 9.75 -20.46
C HIS A 15 -4.83 11.21 -20.87
N LEU A 16 -4.82 11.45 -22.17
CA LEU A 16 -5.13 12.75 -22.74
C LEU A 16 -6.64 12.86 -23.02
N VAL A 17 -7.22 13.96 -22.61
CA VAL A 17 -8.58 14.34 -22.99
C VAL A 17 -8.51 15.65 -23.78
N VAL A 18 -9.07 15.67 -24.97
CA VAL A 18 -9.23 16.90 -25.73
C VAL A 18 -10.32 17.72 -25.05
N GLU A 19 -9.95 18.87 -24.52
CA GLU A 19 -10.87 19.77 -23.86
C GLU A 19 -11.67 20.59 -24.89
N ARG A 20 -10.98 21.14 -25.87
CA ARG A 20 -11.61 21.90 -26.98
C ARG A 20 -10.65 22.07 -28.15
N PHE A 21 -11.22 22.42 -29.27
CA PHE A 21 -10.46 22.88 -30.44
C PHE A 21 -10.56 24.40 -30.60
N GLU A 22 -9.46 25.04 -30.95
CA GLU A 22 -9.38 26.45 -31.21
C GLU A 22 -8.82 26.70 -32.64
N SER A 23 -9.31 27.72 -33.33
CA SER A 23 -8.85 28.13 -34.65
C SER A 23 -8.66 29.65 -34.67
N VAL A 24 -7.48 30.11 -34.24
CA VAL A 24 -7.15 31.56 -34.28
C VAL A 24 -6.14 31.85 -35.38
N SER A 25 -5.11 31.03 -35.56
CA SER A 25 -4.11 31.15 -36.62
C SER A 25 -3.71 29.79 -37.21
N GLY A 26 -4.58 28.81 -37.04
CA GLY A 26 -4.41 27.40 -37.39
C GLY A 26 -5.21 26.55 -36.43
N LEU A 27 -5.39 25.26 -36.78
CA LEU A 27 -6.09 24.33 -35.89
C LEU A 27 -5.24 23.98 -34.69
N ALA A 28 -5.67 24.32 -33.50
CA ALA A 28 -5.06 23.93 -32.24
C ALA A 28 -6.04 23.07 -31.41
N ALA A 29 -5.53 22.08 -30.72
CA ALA A 29 -6.30 21.29 -29.75
C ALA A 29 -5.77 21.57 -28.36
N ILE A 30 -6.65 21.99 -27.46
CA ILE A 30 -6.34 22.14 -26.05
C ILE A 30 -6.51 20.79 -25.39
N ILE A 31 -5.44 20.26 -24.83
CA ILE A 31 -5.37 18.92 -24.26
C ILE A 31 -5.10 19.03 -22.77
N LYS A 32 -5.88 18.30 -21.99
CA LYS A 32 -5.67 18.15 -20.56
C LYS A 32 -5.02 16.80 -20.28
N SER A 33 -3.85 16.82 -19.67
CA SER A 33 -3.23 15.62 -19.13
C SER A 33 -3.73 15.37 -17.71
N PHE A 34 -4.09 14.12 -17.42
CA PHE A 34 -4.51 13.69 -16.11
C PHE A 34 -3.41 12.83 -15.47
N ALA A 35 -3.11 13.04 -14.21
CA ALA A 35 -2.45 12.03 -13.40
C ALA A 35 -3.36 10.79 -13.34
N VAL A 36 -2.77 9.60 -13.17
CA VAL A 36 -3.53 8.32 -13.16
C VAL A 36 -4.72 8.36 -12.21
N PHE A 37 -4.54 8.96 -11.04
CA PHE A 37 -5.63 9.07 -10.07
C PHE A 37 -6.75 10.02 -10.53
N ASP A 38 -6.43 11.15 -11.13
CA ASP A 38 -7.45 12.10 -11.63
C ASP A 38 -8.27 11.47 -12.74
N TYR A 39 -7.64 10.69 -13.61
CA TYR A 39 -8.33 9.93 -14.65
C TYR A 39 -9.26 8.88 -14.04
N LEU A 40 -8.80 8.10 -13.08
CA LEU A 40 -9.61 7.13 -12.35
C LEU A 40 -10.81 7.79 -11.67
N LYS A 41 -10.58 8.92 -10.99
CA LYS A 41 -11.61 9.71 -10.33
C LYS A 41 -12.66 10.24 -11.32
N ALA A 42 -12.22 10.70 -12.49
CA ALA A 42 -13.12 11.17 -13.55
C ALA A 42 -13.99 10.03 -14.09
N ILE A 43 -13.41 8.86 -14.40
CA ILE A 43 -14.16 7.71 -14.92
C ILE A 43 -15.13 7.14 -13.87
N LEU A 44 -14.66 6.93 -12.66
CA LEU A 44 -15.50 6.36 -11.61
C LEU A 44 -16.58 7.34 -11.13
N GLY A 45 -16.27 8.65 -11.12
CA GLY A 45 -17.23 9.69 -10.73
C GLY A 45 -18.31 10.01 -11.75
N SER A 46 -18.09 9.66 -13.04
CA SER A 46 -19.03 9.90 -14.14
C SER A 46 -19.99 8.73 -14.35
N LYS A 47 -21.08 8.98 -15.12
CA LYS A 47 -21.98 7.90 -15.57
C LYS A 47 -21.27 6.98 -16.58
N PRO A 48 -21.55 5.66 -16.58
CA PRO A 48 -22.54 4.95 -15.75
C PRO A 48 -22.05 4.58 -14.33
N ASN A 49 -20.79 4.81 -14.00
CA ASN A 49 -20.18 4.37 -12.73
C ASN A 49 -20.73 5.12 -11.52
N ASN A 50 -20.71 6.44 -11.56
CA ASN A 50 -21.35 7.36 -10.62
C ASN A 50 -20.98 7.10 -9.13
N TYR A 51 -19.67 7.06 -8.83
CA TYR A 51 -19.14 6.94 -7.46
C TYR A 51 -18.81 8.31 -6.86
N ALA A 52 -19.06 8.47 -5.57
CA ALA A 52 -18.37 9.46 -4.75
C ALA A 52 -17.04 8.88 -4.30
N ILE A 53 -15.93 9.60 -4.50
CA ILE A 53 -14.58 9.09 -4.26
C ILE A 53 -13.85 10.05 -3.32
N THR A 54 -13.14 9.47 -2.34
CA THR A 54 -12.16 10.16 -1.52
C THR A 54 -10.83 9.42 -1.58
N ALA A 55 -9.73 10.14 -1.41
CA ALA A 55 -8.40 9.55 -1.38
C ALA A 55 -7.45 10.39 -0.53
N ASP A 56 -6.53 9.72 0.12
CA ASP A 56 -5.44 10.36 0.86
C ASP A 56 -4.29 9.38 1.04
N VAL A 57 -3.15 9.91 1.51
CA VAL A 57 -1.99 9.10 1.89
C VAL A 57 -2.09 8.77 3.37
N LEU A 58 -2.28 7.50 3.68
CA LEU A 58 -2.43 6.99 5.04
C LEU A 58 -1.16 6.27 5.50
N CYS A 59 -0.81 6.42 6.77
CA CYS A 59 0.26 5.66 7.40
C CYS A 59 -0.30 4.40 8.05
N ALA A 60 0.20 3.22 7.69
CA ALA A 60 -0.25 1.95 8.25
C ALA A 60 -0.11 1.88 9.79
N ALA A 61 0.92 2.54 10.36
CA ALA A 61 1.13 2.60 11.80
C ALA A 61 -0.03 3.27 12.54
N ASN A 62 -0.70 4.26 11.92
CA ASN A 62 -1.87 4.91 12.52
C ASN A 62 -3.06 3.94 12.71
N TYR A 63 -3.04 2.81 12.02
CA TYR A 63 -4.07 1.77 12.07
C TYR A 63 -3.62 0.53 12.84
N GLY A 64 -2.51 0.65 13.58
CA GLY A 64 -2.00 -0.41 14.44
C GLY A 64 -1.07 -1.42 13.77
N ALA A 65 -0.67 -1.19 12.53
CA ALA A 65 0.40 -1.99 11.91
C ALA A 65 1.75 -1.65 12.57
N PRO A 66 2.62 -2.65 12.83
CA PRO A 66 3.94 -2.43 13.43
C PRO A 66 4.96 -1.94 12.38
N GLN A 67 4.52 -1.05 11.50
CA GLN A 67 5.33 -0.53 10.39
C GLN A 67 4.86 0.87 9.97
N LYS A 68 5.77 1.85 9.97
CA LYS A 68 5.53 3.16 9.33
C LYS A 68 5.56 2.98 7.82
N ARG A 69 4.39 2.75 7.22
CA ARG A 69 4.26 2.53 5.78
C ARG A 69 3.17 3.42 5.20
N MET A 70 3.60 4.42 4.43
CA MET A 70 2.69 5.31 3.72
C MET A 70 2.06 4.59 2.54
N ARG A 71 0.74 4.70 2.40
CA ARG A 71 -0.03 4.12 1.29
C ARG A 71 -1.06 5.12 0.80
N PHE A 72 -1.11 5.30 -0.50
CA PHE A 72 -2.19 6.02 -1.14
C PHE A 72 -3.43 5.12 -1.16
N VAL A 73 -4.46 5.55 -0.47
CA VAL A 73 -5.71 4.80 -0.30
C VAL A 73 -6.83 5.55 -0.98
N VAL A 74 -7.60 4.85 -1.78
CA VAL A 74 -8.77 5.37 -2.49
C VAL A 74 -9.99 4.60 -2.03
N MET A 75 -11.03 5.32 -1.63
CA MET A 75 -12.34 4.73 -1.30
C MET A 75 -13.42 5.34 -2.17
N GLY A 76 -14.38 4.51 -2.57
CA GLY A 76 -15.50 4.95 -3.37
C GLY A 76 -16.82 4.32 -2.92
N ILE A 77 -17.90 5.10 -2.96
CA ILE A 77 -19.26 4.64 -2.72
C ILE A 77 -20.16 5.03 -3.88
N LYS A 78 -21.08 4.17 -4.26
CA LYS A 78 -22.12 4.52 -5.27
C LYS A 78 -22.92 5.71 -4.76
N ARG A 79 -23.09 6.74 -5.61
CA ARG A 79 -23.89 7.92 -5.24
C ARG A 79 -25.38 7.62 -4.99
N SER A 80 -25.84 6.45 -5.44
CA SER A 80 -27.17 5.95 -5.06
C SER A 80 -27.28 5.56 -3.58
N LEU A 81 -26.14 5.30 -2.89
CA LEU A 81 -26.09 4.95 -1.48
C LEU A 81 -25.68 6.16 -0.64
N SER A 82 -24.70 6.95 -1.09
CA SER A 82 -24.25 8.16 -0.42
C SER A 82 -23.51 9.09 -1.37
N ASN A 83 -23.66 10.39 -1.17
CA ASN A 83 -22.95 11.42 -1.94
C ASN A 83 -21.51 11.66 -1.48
N SER A 84 -21.12 11.09 -0.35
CA SER A 84 -19.76 11.21 0.20
C SER A 84 -19.35 9.95 0.96
N ILE A 85 -18.03 9.73 1.04
CA ILE A 85 -17.42 8.72 1.89
C ILE A 85 -16.18 9.34 2.54
N LYS A 86 -15.96 9.01 3.80
CA LYS A 86 -14.76 9.45 4.54
C LYS A 86 -13.80 8.28 4.69
N LEU A 87 -12.51 8.56 4.59
CA LEU A 87 -11.48 7.60 4.97
C LEU A 87 -11.56 7.34 6.48
N PRO A 88 -11.28 6.11 6.93
CA PRO A 88 -11.22 5.81 8.35
C PRO A 88 -10.12 6.65 9.01
N GLN A 89 -10.33 7.02 10.25
CA GLN A 89 -9.30 7.68 11.06
C GLN A 89 -8.50 6.61 11.80
N GLY A 90 -7.17 6.77 11.83
CA GLY A 90 -6.30 5.93 12.63
C GLY A 90 -6.44 6.27 14.13
N SER A 91 -6.28 5.26 14.98
CA SER A 91 -6.36 5.39 16.44
C SER A 91 -4.98 5.41 17.12
N PHE A 92 -3.90 5.30 16.35
CA PHE A 92 -2.52 5.33 16.84
C PHE A 92 -1.80 6.59 16.37
N THR A 93 -0.89 7.09 17.22
CA THR A 93 -0.03 8.24 16.98
C THR A 93 1.43 7.84 17.14
N GLU A 94 2.38 8.72 16.81
CA GLU A 94 3.81 8.43 16.97
C GLU A 94 4.24 8.05 18.39
N GLU A 95 3.46 8.49 19.39
CA GLU A 95 3.73 8.20 20.80
C GLU A 95 3.36 6.76 21.21
N ASN A 96 2.44 6.13 20.47
CA ASN A 96 1.92 4.81 20.79
C ASN A 96 1.89 3.82 19.62
N TYR A 97 2.71 4.05 18.59
CA TYR A 97 2.83 3.09 17.50
C TYR A 97 3.30 1.73 18.01
N ARG A 98 2.68 0.70 17.49
CA ARG A 98 3.11 -0.67 17.68
C ARG A 98 4.44 -0.92 16.96
N THR A 99 5.31 -1.70 17.59
CA THR A 99 6.63 -2.04 17.08
C THR A 99 6.65 -3.45 16.48
N VAL A 100 7.70 -3.75 15.71
CA VAL A 100 7.94 -5.13 15.23
C VAL A 100 8.08 -6.10 16.40
N ARG A 101 8.72 -5.66 17.50
CA ARG A 101 8.85 -6.45 18.73
C ARG A 101 7.49 -6.80 19.33
N ASP A 102 6.54 -5.87 19.33
CA ASP A 102 5.17 -6.15 19.79
C ASP A 102 4.46 -7.22 18.95
N ALA A 103 4.83 -7.36 17.69
CA ALA A 103 4.17 -8.29 16.78
C ALA A 103 4.78 -9.71 16.81
N ILE A 104 6.10 -9.82 16.90
CA ILE A 104 6.82 -11.08 16.63
C ILE A 104 7.96 -11.39 17.61
N ALA A 105 8.05 -10.74 18.78
CA ALA A 105 9.11 -11.02 19.73
C ALA A 105 9.11 -12.48 20.23
N ASP A 106 7.95 -13.10 20.29
CA ASP A 106 7.77 -14.51 20.66
C ASP A 106 8.34 -15.50 19.64
N LEU A 107 8.75 -15.03 18.46
CA LEU A 107 9.37 -15.82 17.41
C LEU A 107 10.90 -15.64 17.34
N GLU A 108 11.49 -14.80 18.18
CA GLU A 108 12.91 -14.44 18.11
C GLU A 108 13.83 -15.68 18.23
N ASP A 109 13.47 -16.62 19.10
CA ASP A 109 14.24 -17.85 19.35
C ASP A 109 13.75 -19.05 18.52
N VAL A 110 12.75 -18.88 17.67
CA VAL A 110 12.21 -19.98 16.85
C VAL A 110 13.07 -20.14 15.59
N ALA A 111 13.74 -21.28 15.47
CA ALA A 111 14.57 -21.57 14.31
C ALA A 111 13.73 -21.76 13.04
N PRO A 112 14.04 -21.07 11.94
CA PRO A 112 13.33 -21.27 10.68
C PRO A 112 13.74 -22.57 9.99
N VAL A 113 12.85 -23.17 9.21
CA VAL A 113 13.15 -24.32 8.35
C VAL A 113 13.79 -23.87 7.02
N LYS A 114 14.55 -24.78 6.40
CA LYS A 114 15.24 -24.45 5.13
C LYS A 114 14.33 -24.54 3.91
N ASN A 115 13.47 -25.54 3.86
CA ASN A 115 12.62 -25.80 2.70
C ASN A 115 11.15 -25.88 3.13
N ILE A 116 10.28 -25.47 2.24
CA ILE A 116 8.82 -25.52 2.48
C ILE A 116 8.30 -26.95 2.67
N SER A 117 8.95 -27.92 2.04
CA SER A 117 8.64 -29.36 2.21
C SER A 117 8.89 -29.87 3.64
N ASP A 118 9.78 -29.19 4.37
CA ASP A 118 10.19 -29.57 5.73
C ASP A 118 9.32 -28.86 6.78
N ASP A 119 8.41 -27.98 6.36
CA ASP A 119 7.54 -27.21 7.24
C ASP A 119 6.32 -28.05 7.70
N VAL A 120 6.58 -28.97 8.60
CA VAL A 120 5.53 -29.72 9.31
C VAL A 120 4.82 -28.86 10.37
N GLY A 121 5.30 -27.64 10.60
CA GLY A 121 4.88 -26.73 11.64
C GLY A 121 5.71 -26.87 12.91
N THR A 122 6.17 -25.75 13.44
CA THR A 122 6.95 -25.68 14.69
C THR A 122 5.99 -25.37 15.84
N PRO A 123 5.89 -26.23 16.87
CA PRO A 123 5.09 -25.90 18.04
C PRO A 123 5.60 -24.64 18.72
N LEU A 124 4.71 -23.69 18.99
CA LEU A 124 5.01 -22.48 19.76
C LEU A 124 4.84 -22.79 21.24
N GLY A 125 5.91 -22.64 22.01
CA GLY A 125 5.88 -22.75 23.46
C GLY A 125 5.06 -21.63 24.14
N GLU A 126 4.89 -21.73 25.44
CA GLU A 126 4.35 -20.61 26.22
C GLU A 126 5.41 -19.49 26.28
N CYS A 127 5.02 -18.29 25.90
CA CYS A 127 5.85 -17.10 26.00
C CYS A 127 5.32 -16.23 27.15
N ALA A 128 6.15 -16.03 28.18
CA ALA A 128 5.76 -15.28 29.37
C ALA A 128 5.48 -13.78 29.11
N GLU A 129 6.12 -13.21 28.09
CA GLU A 129 6.08 -11.78 27.77
C GLU A 129 5.61 -11.51 26.33
N ILE A 130 4.47 -12.07 25.97
CA ILE A 130 3.84 -11.76 24.68
C ILE A 130 2.96 -10.52 24.79
N SER A 131 3.13 -9.56 23.87
CA SER A 131 2.33 -8.35 23.81
C SER A 131 0.86 -8.65 23.44
N GLU A 132 -0.03 -7.70 23.65
CA GLU A 132 -1.43 -7.81 23.21
C GLU A 132 -1.54 -7.97 21.68
N LEU A 133 -0.66 -7.33 20.91
CA LEU A 133 -0.61 -7.53 19.47
C LEU A 133 -0.12 -8.93 19.12
N GLY A 134 0.95 -9.39 19.75
CA GLY A 134 1.47 -10.76 19.57
C GLY A 134 0.40 -11.81 19.88
N LYS A 135 -0.33 -11.66 20.99
CA LYS A 135 -1.46 -12.53 21.34
C LYS A 135 -2.56 -12.52 20.26
N ALA A 136 -2.91 -11.34 19.74
CA ALA A 136 -3.94 -11.20 18.72
C ALA A 136 -3.53 -11.79 17.36
N LEU A 137 -2.23 -11.81 17.05
CA LEU A 137 -1.68 -12.40 15.83
C LEU A 137 -1.45 -13.90 15.93
N ARG A 138 -1.39 -14.45 17.15
CA ARG A 138 -1.20 -15.86 17.42
C ARG A 138 -2.55 -16.58 17.46
N ASP A 139 -3.02 -17.06 16.31
CA ASP A 139 -4.28 -17.79 16.19
C ASP A 139 -4.15 -19.31 16.39
N THR A 140 -2.91 -19.83 16.33
CA THR A 140 -2.60 -21.24 16.48
C THR A 140 -1.43 -21.48 17.41
N SER A 141 -1.31 -22.71 17.93
CA SER A 141 -0.15 -23.17 18.71
C SER A 141 1.01 -23.64 17.83
N VAL A 142 0.87 -23.58 16.50
CA VAL A 142 1.86 -24.12 15.57
C VAL A 142 2.21 -23.05 14.54
N LEU A 143 3.50 -22.68 14.49
CA LEU A 143 4.04 -21.77 13.51
C LEU A 143 4.30 -22.50 12.19
N LYS A 144 3.80 -21.94 11.08
CA LYS A 144 4.05 -22.39 9.70
C LYS A 144 4.62 -21.27 8.86
N ASN A 145 5.18 -21.63 7.71
CA ASN A 145 5.80 -20.69 6.76
C ASN A 145 6.96 -19.87 7.35
N HIS A 146 7.57 -20.36 8.43
CA HIS A 146 8.79 -19.77 9.00
C HIS A 146 10.02 -20.35 8.30
N ILE A 147 10.28 -19.86 7.08
CA ILE A 147 11.23 -20.46 6.15
C ILE A 147 12.35 -19.46 5.88
N ILE A 148 13.60 -19.96 5.81
CA ILE A 148 14.75 -19.16 5.41
C ILE A 148 14.57 -18.72 3.95
N THR A 149 14.59 -17.41 3.69
CA THR A 149 14.66 -16.87 2.34
C THR A 149 16.09 -16.91 1.84
N ASP A 150 16.27 -17.30 0.57
CA ASP A 150 17.57 -17.23 -0.11
C ASP A 150 17.89 -15.76 -0.42
N THR A 151 18.47 -15.10 0.57
CA THR A 151 18.77 -13.66 0.50
C THR A 151 20.20 -13.48 -0.01
N ARG A 152 20.38 -12.69 -1.07
CA ARG A 152 21.69 -12.40 -1.66
C ARG A 152 22.63 -11.77 -0.65
N ASP A 153 23.91 -12.13 -0.73
CA ASP A 153 24.97 -11.66 0.18
C ASP A 153 25.01 -10.14 0.32
N THR A 154 24.86 -9.41 -0.78
CA THR A 154 24.80 -7.94 -0.78
C THR A 154 23.62 -7.38 0.05
N ALA A 155 22.49 -8.06 0.08
CA ALA A 155 21.35 -7.67 0.91
C ALA A 155 21.61 -8.05 2.37
N MET A 156 22.24 -9.18 2.63
CA MET A 156 22.63 -9.59 3.98
C MET A 156 23.62 -8.61 4.62
N GLU A 157 24.62 -8.15 3.87
CA GLU A 157 25.55 -7.11 4.36
C GLU A 157 24.85 -5.81 4.71
N ARG A 158 23.90 -5.38 3.87
CA ARG A 158 23.09 -4.19 4.15
C ARG A 158 22.22 -4.38 5.41
N PHE A 159 21.58 -5.53 5.58
CA PHE A 159 20.80 -5.82 6.80
C PHE A 159 21.69 -5.78 8.05
N LYS A 160 22.90 -6.33 7.99
CA LYS A 160 23.86 -6.27 9.11
C LYS A 160 24.30 -4.85 9.46
N ALA A 161 24.33 -3.95 8.49
CA ALA A 161 24.71 -2.55 8.66
C ALA A 161 23.57 -1.68 9.22
N LEU A 162 22.31 -2.15 9.18
CA LEU A 162 21.17 -1.39 9.69
C LEU A 162 21.23 -1.23 11.21
N LYS A 163 20.95 -0.02 11.66
CA LYS A 163 20.72 0.26 13.09
C LYS A 163 19.22 0.24 13.37
N GLN A 164 18.88 0.09 14.65
CA GLN A 164 17.49 0.14 15.08
C GLN A 164 16.78 1.41 14.59
N GLY A 165 15.61 1.26 13.99
CA GLY A 165 14.80 2.34 13.44
C GLY A 165 15.23 2.80 12.03
N GLN A 166 16.28 2.23 11.44
CA GLN A 166 16.66 2.51 10.05
C GLN A 166 15.85 1.65 9.07
N ASN A 167 15.69 2.17 7.86
CA ASN A 167 15.08 1.46 6.74
C ASN A 167 16.14 1.11 5.69
N PHE A 168 15.84 0.10 4.88
CA PHE A 168 16.68 -0.42 3.81
C PHE A 168 16.59 0.44 2.54
#